data_0a1a6aa44f5416051c8d1f36e23e173c
#
_entry.id   0a1a6aa44f5416051c8d1f36e23e173c
#
_cell.length_a   1.000
_cell.length_b   1.000
_cell.length_c   1.000
_cell.angle_alpha   90.00
_cell.angle_beta   90.00
_cell.angle_gamma   90.00
#
_symmetry.space_group_name_H-M   'P 1'
#
loop_
_entity.id
_entity.type
_entity.pdbx_description
1 polymer ?
#
loop_
_entity_poly.entity_id
_entity_poly.type
_entity_poly.pdbx_seq_one_letter_code
_entity_poly.pdbx_strand_id
1 'polypeptide(L)'
;ELQYAFVRNGSRSPAYQSIVGAGDNACVLHYNSNNEEIKKGDLVLIDAGCEYDYYASDITRTFPASGKFTKEQRLIYEIVLHAQEESIKAVRPGNTWNAPHDVSVAIIAQGLLDLGLLTGSLSQILKSEEYKQFYMHRVGHWIGMDVHDVGDYKIDGHWRLLEPGMVTTIEPGIYISPSDTSVPKKWRGIGIRIEDDVLVTKTGYKVLSNGIPKTIDEIESFMSDQVA
;
A
#
# COMPACT_ATOMS: atom_id res chain seq x y z
N GLU A 1 -11.56 13.92 11.63
CA GLU A 1 -10.40 14.78 11.36
C GLU A 1 -10.04 14.78 9.88
N LEU A 2 -9.81 13.60 9.23
CA LEU A 2 -9.42 13.54 7.81
C LEU A 2 -10.42 14.27 6.90
N GLN A 3 -11.71 13.95 6.99
CA GLN A 3 -12.76 14.62 6.21
C GLN A 3 -12.81 16.12 6.47
N TYR A 4 -12.64 16.54 7.73
CA TYR A 4 -12.55 17.97 8.05
C TYR A 4 -11.36 18.64 7.38
N ALA A 5 -10.18 17.98 7.39
CA ALA A 5 -9.00 18.48 6.69
C ALA A 5 -9.23 18.57 5.18
N PHE A 6 -9.87 17.60 4.56
CA PHE A 6 -10.21 17.62 3.14
C PHE A 6 -11.10 18.81 2.80
N VAL A 7 -12.23 18.97 3.48
CA VAL A 7 -13.18 20.06 3.22
C VAL A 7 -12.56 21.43 3.50
N ARG A 8 -11.81 21.58 4.60
CA ARG A 8 -11.12 22.83 4.96
C ARG A 8 -10.13 23.29 3.88
N ASN A 9 -9.55 22.35 3.14
CA ASN A 9 -8.60 22.63 2.07
C ASN A 9 -9.24 22.65 0.68
N GLY A 10 -10.58 22.69 0.59
CA GLY A 10 -11.31 22.92 -0.64
C GLY A 10 -11.82 21.67 -1.36
N SER A 11 -11.62 20.49 -0.79
CA SER A 11 -12.22 19.27 -1.31
C SER A 11 -13.73 19.31 -1.11
N ARG A 12 -14.50 18.78 -2.08
CA ARG A 12 -15.96 18.68 -2.01
C ARG A 12 -16.41 17.49 -1.18
N SER A 13 -15.67 16.39 -1.28
CA SER A 13 -15.97 15.11 -0.63
C SER A 13 -14.73 14.23 -0.52
N PRO A 14 -14.73 13.19 0.33
CA PRO A 14 -13.82 12.08 0.15
C PRO A 14 -14.00 11.45 -1.25
N ALA A 15 -12.92 10.95 -1.84
CA ALA A 15 -12.97 10.20 -3.09
C ALA A 15 -13.66 8.83 -2.90
N TYR A 16 -13.54 8.29 -1.68
CA TYR A 16 -14.15 7.03 -1.23
C TYR A 16 -14.31 7.04 0.29
N GLN A 17 -15.00 6.02 0.82
CA GLN A 17 -15.10 5.86 2.26
C GLN A 17 -13.74 5.47 2.83
N SER A 18 -13.16 6.34 3.65
CA SER A 18 -11.86 6.10 4.28
C SER A 18 -11.84 4.80 5.07
N ILE A 19 -10.73 4.11 5.02
CA ILE A 19 -10.43 2.88 5.75
C ILE A 19 -9.50 3.25 6.91
N VAL A 20 -9.89 2.90 8.14
CA VAL A 20 -9.06 3.11 9.35
C VAL A 20 -9.03 1.80 10.11
N GLY A 21 -8.13 0.90 9.74
CA GLY A 21 -7.96 -0.40 10.36
C GLY A 21 -6.84 -0.41 11.39
N ALA A 22 -7.14 -0.76 12.65
CA ALA A 22 -6.14 -0.90 13.69
C ALA A 22 -5.98 -2.36 14.12
N GLY A 23 -4.76 -2.77 14.46
CA GLY A 23 -4.44 -4.14 14.89
C GLY A 23 -4.89 -5.17 13.84
N ASP A 24 -5.68 -6.15 14.24
CA ASP A 24 -6.18 -7.22 13.37
C ASP A 24 -7.00 -6.68 12.18
N ASN A 25 -7.67 -5.53 12.34
CA ASN A 25 -8.48 -4.91 11.29
C ASN A 25 -7.62 -4.33 10.14
N ALA A 26 -6.34 -4.08 10.37
CA ALA A 26 -5.40 -3.70 9.31
C ALA A 26 -5.18 -4.84 8.28
N CYS A 27 -5.55 -6.08 8.63
CA CYS A 27 -5.52 -7.21 7.71
C CYS A 27 -6.79 -7.34 6.84
N VAL A 28 -7.80 -6.49 7.04
CA VAL A 28 -9.03 -6.45 6.25
C VAL A 28 -8.89 -5.35 5.21
N LEU A 29 -8.76 -5.72 3.93
CA LEU A 29 -8.41 -4.79 2.84
C LEU A 29 -9.30 -3.55 2.77
N HIS A 30 -10.62 -3.73 2.94
CA HIS A 30 -11.61 -2.64 2.92
C HIS A 30 -12.38 -2.59 4.25
N TYR A 31 -11.65 -2.32 5.34
CA TYR A 31 -12.27 -2.17 6.67
C TYR A 31 -13.00 -0.82 6.79
N ASN A 32 -14.27 -0.81 6.45
CA ASN A 32 -15.10 0.40 6.39
C ASN A 32 -15.86 0.69 7.70
N SER A 33 -15.90 -0.23 8.65
CA SER A 33 -16.64 -0.04 9.91
C SER A 33 -16.04 1.07 10.77
N ASN A 34 -14.71 1.21 10.81
CA ASN A 34 -13.96 2.28 11.48
C ASN A 34 -14.41 2.55 12.92
N ASN A 35 -14.81 1.51 13.65
CA ASN A 35 -15.51 1.63 14.94
C ASN A 35 -14.80 0.91 16.10
N GLU A 36 -13.65 0.31 15.87
CA GLU A 36 -12.88 -0.36 16.91
C GLU A 36 -11.89 0.60 17.58
N GLU A 37 -11.68 0.41 18.87
CA GLU A 37 -10.71 1.16 19.64
C GLU A 37 -9.28 0.82 19.26
N ILE A 38 -8.46 1.85 19.00
CA ILE A 38 -7.03 1.71 18.74
C ILE A 38 -6.31 1.42 20.05
N LYS A 39 -5.56 0.32 20.10
CA LYS A 39 -4.85 -0.13 21.31
C LYS A 39 -3.34 0.14 21.21
N LYS A 40 -2.72 0.28 22.36
CA LYS A 40 -1.26 0.39 22.43
C LYS A 40 -0.60 -0.87 21.82
N GLY A 41 0.29 -0.66 20.84
CA GLY A 41 0.97 -1.74 20.14
C GLY A 41 0.32 -2.12 18.80
N ASP A 42 -0.88 -1.61 18.50
CA ASP A 42 -1.49 -1.79 17.18
C ASP A 42 -0.70 -1.06 16.09
N LEU A 43 -0.70 -1.62 14.90
CA LEU A 43 -0.51 -0.83 13.69
C LEU A 43 -1.83 -0.19 13.31
N VAL A 44 -1.79 1.04 12.84
CA VAL A 44 -2.94 1.76 12.28
C VAL A 44 -2.69 1.95 10.80
N LEU A 45 -3.49 1.29 9.97
CA LEU A 45 -3.53 1.46 8.55
C LEU A 45 -4.65 2.45 8.21
N ILE A 46 -4.28 3.58 7.62
CA ILE A 46 -5.24 4.56 7.10
C ILE A 46 -5.07 4.62 5.60
N ASP A 47 -6.18 4.37 4.91
CA ASP A 47 -6.32 4.49 3.47
C ASP A 47 -7.43 5.52 3.22
N ALA A 48 -7.03 6.69 2.74
CA ALA A 48 -7.91 7.84 2.61
C ALA A 48 -7.44 8.78 1.50
N GLY A 49 -8.41 9.20 0.69
CA GLY A 49 -8.21 10.19 -0.36
C GLY A 49 -9.38 11.15 -0.46
N CYS A 50 -9.12 12.34 -0.96
CA CYS A 50 -10.14 13.32 -1.25
C CYS A 50 -10.39 13.45 -2.75
N GLU A 51 -11.57 13.95 -3.11
CA GLU A 51 -11.84 14.47 -4.46
C GLU A 51 -11.57 15.97 -4.45
N TYR A 52 -10.76 16.43 -5.37
CA TYR A 52 -10.51 17.85 -5.60
C TYR A 52 -10.63 18.18 -7.08
N ASP A 53 -11.51 19.13 -7.41
CA ASP A 53 -11.81 19.53 -8.80
C ASP A 53 -12.11 18.34 -9.73
N TYR A 54 -12.92 17.40 -9.25
CA TYR A 54 -13.31 16.17 -9.95
C TYR A 54 -12.17 15.18 -10.20
N TYR A 55 -11.08 15.28 -9.45
CA TYR A 55 -10.01 14.30 -9.51
C TYR A 55 -9.85 13.63 -8.14
N ALA A 56 -9.85 12.30 -8.11
CA ALA A 56 -9.64 11.51 -6.90
C ALA A 56 -8.18 11.49 -6.49
N SER A 57 -7.92 11.28 -5.23
CA SER A 57 -6.61 10.86 -4.69
C SER A 57 -6.76 9.61 -3.86
N ASP A 58 -5.69 8.83 -3.74
CA ASP A 58 -5.67 7.56 -3.03
C ASP A 58 -4.33 7.38 -2.32
N ILE A 59 -4.34 7.34 -1.00
CA ILE A 59 -3.11 7.32 -0.21
C ILE A 59 -3.28 6.43 1.00
N THR A 60 -2.42 5.41 1.11
CA THR A 60 -2.34 4.59 2.33
C THR A 60 -1.05 4.84 3.08
N ARG A 61 -1.15 4.98 4.40
CA ARG A 61 -0.03 4.93 5.34
C ARG A 61 -0.35 3.98 6.48
N THR A 62 0.66 3.25 6.92
CA THR A 62 0.58 2.39 8.10
C THR A 62 1.62 2.83 9.12
N PHE A 63 1.20 3.06 10.35
CA PHE A 63 2.08 3.55 11.43
C PHE A 63 1.72 2.91 12.77
N PRO A 64 2.68 2.82 13.72
CA PRO A 64 2.43 2.23 15.03
C PRO A 64 1.70 3.20 15.95
N ALA A 65 0.59 2.79 16.58
CA ALA A 65 -0.17 3.60 17.55
C ALA A 65 0.68 4.06 18.74
N SER A 66 1.73 3.33 19.07
CA SER A 66 2.67 3.66 20.15
C SER A 66 3.82 4.59 19.75
N GLY A 67 3.85 5.03 18.49
CA GLY A 67 4.93 5.85 17.94
C GLY A 67 6.20 5.09 17.55
N LYS A 68 6.28 3.79 17.85
CA LYS A 68 7.43 2.95 17.48
C LYS A 68 6.99 1.57 17.01
N PHE A 69 7.58 1.12 15.91
CA PHE A 69 7.38 -0.23 15.40
C PHE A 69 8.02 -1.29 16.31
N THR A 70 7.33 -2.40 16.55
CA THR A 70 7.98 -3.60 17.10
C THR A 70 8.95 -4.19 16.08
N LYS A 71 9.80 -5.12 16.52
CA LYS A 71 10.76 -5.79 15.63
C LYS A 71 10.06 -6.48 14.45
N GLU A 72 8.99 -7.19 14.72
CA GLU A 72 8.24 -7.92 13.70
C GLU A 72 7.51 -6.97 12.73
N GLN A 73 6.88 -5.93 13.24
CA GLN A 73 6.23 -4.89 12.43
C GLN A 73 7.23 -4.18 11.52
N ARG A 74 8.42 -3.84 12.03
CA ARG A 74 9.49 -3.20 11.27
C ARG A 74 9.94 -4.07 10.10
N LEU A 75 10.19 -5.37 10.33
CA LEU A 75 10.64 -6.28 9.29
C LEU A 75 9.63 -6.41 8.15
N ILE A 76 8.33 -6.52 8.46
CA ILE A 76 7.29 -6.55 7.41
C ILE A 76 7.17 -5.19 6.73
N TYR A 77 7.24 -4.09 7.49
CA TYR A 77 7.15 -2.74 6.94
C TYR A 77 8.28 -2.46 5.93
N GLU A 78 9.51 -2.84 6.25
CA GLU A 78 10.67 -2.67 5.37
C GLU A 78 10.52 -3.42 4.05
N ILE A 79 9.93 -4.63 4.06
CA ILE A 79 9.63 -5.39 2.84
C ILE A 79 8.60 -4.64 1.98
N VAL A 80 7.49 -4.16 2.60
CA VAL A 80 6.44 -3.45 1.87
C VAL A 80 6.95 -2.13 1.33
N LEU A 81 7.72 -1.36 2.11
CA LEU A 81 8.32 -0.11 1.68
C LEU A 81 9.27 -0.33 0.49
N HIS A 82 10.16 -1.32 0.58
CA HIS A 82 11.06 -1.65 -0.52
C HIS A 82 10.30 -2.07 -1.78
N ALA A 83 9.26 -2.90 -1.64
CA ALA A 83 8.40 -3.28 -2.76
C ALA A 83 7.71 -2.06 -3.40
N GLN A 84 7.23 -1.12 -2.60
CA GLN A 84 6.57 0.09 -3.05
C GLN A 84 7.54 1.00 -3.81
N GLU A 85 8.72 1.27 -3.27
CA GLU A 85 9.72 2.14 -3.89
C GLU A 85 10.24 1.58 -5.22
N GLU A 86 10.51 0.27 -5.29
CA GLU A 86 10.99 -0.37 -6.52
C GLU A 86 9.86 -0.48 -7.57
N SER A 87 8.61 -0.70 -7.14
CA SER A 87 7.46 -0.69 -8.04
C SER A 87 7.23 0.70 -8.66
N ILE A 88 7.38 1.77 -7.88
CA ILE A 88 7.31 3.15 -8.39
C ILE A 88 8.38 3.39 -9.46
N LYS A 89 9.60 2.89 -9.30
CA LYS A 89 10.67 3.01 -10.31
C LYS A 89 10.35 2.29 -11.62
N ALA A 90 9.48 1.28 -11.57
CA ALA A 90 8.99 0.59 -12.75
C ALA A 90 7.87 1.35 -13.49
N VAL A 91 7.27 2.38 -12.90
CA VAL A 91 6.28 3.26 -13.54
C VAL A 91 6.98 4.21 -14.49
N ARG A 92 7.18 3.78 -15.73
CA ARG A 92 7.84 4.60 -16.77
C ARG A 92 7.29 4.30 -18.15
N PRO A 93 7.39 5.26 -19.09
CA PRO A 93 6.93 5.04 -20.47
C PRO A 93 7.58 3.80 -21.09
N GLY A 94 6.76 3.00 -21.78
CA GLY A 94 7.21 1.80 -22.48
C GLY A 94 7.27 0.53 -21.62
N ASN A 95 7.24 0.62 -20.32
CA ASN A 95 6.98 -0.54 -19.47
C ASN A 95 5.51 -0.94 -19.57
N THR A 96 5.22 -2.21 -19.35
CA THR A 96 3.83 -2.67 -19.26
C THR A 96 3.21 -2.23 -17.95
N TRP A 97 1.88 -2.06 -17.93
CA TRP A 97 1.13 -1.78 -16.70
C TRP A 97 1.35 -2.85 -15.62
N ASN A 98 1.69 -4.08 -16.02
CA ASN A 98 1.97 -5.17 -15.08
C ASN A 98 3.38 -5.09 -14.45
N ALA A 99 4.33 -4.38 -15.07
CA ALA A 99 5.71 -4.37 -14.62
C ALA A 99 5.89 -3.96 -13.14
N PRO A 100 5.22 -2.90 -12.61
CA PRO A 100 5.28 -2.58 -11.18
C PRO A 100 4.78 -3.72 -10.29
N HIS A 101 3.73 -4.46 -10.71
CA HIS A 101 3.21 -5.61 -9.97
C HIS A 101 4.21 -6.75 -9.90
N ASP A 102 4.84 -7.09 -11.02
CA ASP A 102 5.83 -8.17 -11.06
C ASP A 102 7.02 -7.86 -10.12
N VAL A 103 7.43 -6.58 -10.06
CA VAL A 103 8.46 -6.11 -9.13
C VAL A 103 8.00 -6.28 -7.69
N SER A 104 6.81 -5.81 -7.32
CA SER A 104 6.30 -5.92 -5.94
C SER A 104 6.18 -7.37 -5.49
N VAL A 105 5.65 -8.24 -6.36
CA VAL A 105 5.48 -9.68 -6.07
C VAL A 105 6.83 -10.36 -5.82
N ALA A 106 7.84 -10.07 -6.65
CA ALA A 106 9.17 -10.67 -6.49
C ALA A 106 9.82 -10.26 -5.14
N ILE A 107 9.73 -8.98 -4.78
CA ILE A 107 10.32 -8.46 -3.53
C ILE A 107 9.57 -9.01 -2.31
N ILE A 108 8.24 -8.98 -2.33
CA ILE A 108 7.42 -9.50 -1.22
C ILE A 108 7.64 -11.00 -1.05
N ALA A 109 7.62 -11.78 -2.13
CA ALA A 109 7.84 -13.22 -2.05
C ALA A 109 9.23 -13.56 -1.49
N GLN A 110 10.28 -12.82 -1.92
CA GLN A 110 11.63 -12.99 -1.37
C GLN A 110 11.69 -12.62 0.11
N GLY A 111 11.12 -11.48 0.50
CA GLY A 111 11.10 -11.03 1.90
C GLY A 111 10.36 -12.02 2.82
N LEU A 112 9.23 -12.58 2.37
CA LEU A 112 8.49 -13.59 3.11
C LEU A 112 9.29 -14.91 3.24
N LEU A 113 10.05 -15.29 2.21
CA LEU A 113 11.00 -16.41 2.27
C LEU A 113 12.11 -16.16 3.31
N ASP A 114 12.72 -14.98 3.29
CA ASP A 114 13.82 -14.62 4.19
C ASP A 114 13.36 -14.59 5.66
N LEU A 115 12.09 -14.28 5.92
CA LEU A 115 11.47 -14.34 7.23
C LEU A 115 10.98 -15.75 7.62
N GLY A 116 11.04 -16.72 6.71
CA GLY A 116 10.54 -18.08 6.92
C GLY A 116 9.01 -18.19 6.98
N LEU A 117 8.30 -17.20 6.42
CA LEU A 117 6.84 -17.22 6.29
C LEU A 117 6.38 -17.99 5.04
N LEU A 118 7.23 -18.07 4.04
CA LEU A 118 7.12 -18.97 2.90
C LEU A 118 8.28 -19.94 2.87
N THR A 119 8.13 -21.08 2.20
CA THR A 119 9.15 -22.11 2.09
C THR A 119 9.34 -22.53 0.63
N GLY A 120 10.53 -23.05 0.29
CA GLY A 120 10.87 -23.48 -1.07
C GLY A 120 11.78 -22.49 -1.79
N SER A 121 11.72 -22.45 -3.10
CA SER A 121 12.46 -21.48 -3.93
C SER A 121 11.55 -20.34 -4.40
N LEU A 122 12.14 -19.15 -4.59
CA LEU A 122 11.41 -17.99 -5.13
C LEU A 122 10.70 -18.35 -6.44
N SER A 123 11.36 -19.07 -7.34
CA SER A 123 10.79 -19.47 -8.63
C SER A 123 9.56 -20.38 -8.48
N GLN A 124 9.55 -21.29 -7.48
CA GLN A 124 8.37 -22.11 -7.18
C GLN A 124 7.23 -21.26 -6.65
N ILE A 125 7.51 -20.39 -5.66
CA ILE A 125 6.50 -19.52 -5.03
C ILE A 125 5.86 -18.59 -6.06
N LEU A 126 6.64 -17.99 -6.96
CA LEU A 126 6.13 -17.14 -8.03
C LEU A 126 5.24 -17.92 -9.02
N LYS A 127 5.60 -19.17 -9.32
CA LYS A 127 4.84 -20.03 -10.22
C LYS A 127 3.55 -20.57 -9.58
N SER A 128 3.58 -20.95 -8.31
CA SER A 128 2.43 -21.45 -7.55
C SER A 128 1.56 -20.34 -6.98
N GLU A 129 2.05 -19.09 -7.03
CA GLU A 129 1.41 -17.90 -6.45
C GLU A 129 1.14 -18.00 -4.94
N GLU A 130 1.92 -18.79 -4.20
CA GLU A 130 1.78 -18.97 -2.75
C GLU A 130 1.90 -17.66 -1.97
N TYR A 131 2.58 -16.64 -2.51
CA TYR A 131 2.64 -15.30 -1.93
C TYR A 131 1.25 -14.68 -1.74
N LYS A 132 0.23 -15.11 -2.49
CA LYS A 132 -1.14 -14.61 -2.39
C LYS A 132 -1.81 -14.89 -1.04
N GLN A 133 -1.25 -15.83 -0.24
CA GLN A 133 -1.67 -15.99 1.16
C GLN A 133 -1.50 -14.70 1.96
N PHE A 134 -0.50 -13.88 1.62
CA PHE A 134 -0.15 -12.65 2.33
C PHE A 134 -0.31 -11.37 1.50
N TYR A 135 -0.25 -11.48 0.18
CA TYR A 135 -0.39 -10.37 -0.77
C TYR A 135 -1.32 -10.77 -1.93
N MET A 136 -2.61 -10.56 -1.75
CA MET A 136 -3.66 -11.11 -2.60
C MET A 136 -4.22 -10.13 -3.64
N HIS A 137 -3.85 -8.85 -3.60
CA HIS A 137 -4.34 -7.84 -4.55
C HIS A 137 -3.26 -7.40 -5.54
N ARG A 138 -3.65 -6.59 -6.51
CA ARG A 138 -2.72 -5.99 -7.45
C ARG A 138 -1.99 -4.82 -6.81
N VAL A 139 -0.85 -4.42 -7.43
CA VAL A 139 -0.03 -3.31 -6.91
C VAL A 139 -0.67 -1.94 -7.11
N GLY A 140 -1.75 -1.84 -7.88
CA GLY A 140 -2.39 -0.57 -8.15
C GLY A 140 -3.51 -0.66 -9.17
N HIS A 141 -4.12 0.48 -9.46
CA HIS A 141 -5.21 0.68 -10.40
C HIS A 141 -5.11 2.07 -11.05
N TRP A 142 -5.85 2.29 -12.14
CA TRP A 142 -6.01 3.64 -12.68
C TRP A 142 -6.75 4.52 -11.68
N ILE A 143 -6.39 5.79 -11.61
CA ILE A 143 -7.04 6.81 -10.81
C ILE A 143 -7.25 8.06 -11.65
N GLY A 144 -8.39 8.71 -11.48
CA GLY A 144 -8.79 9.89 -12.24
C GLY A 144 -10.03 10.56 -11.65
N MET A 145 -11.14 10.65 -12.40
CA MET A 145 -12.40 11.15 -11.86
C MET A 145 -12.99 10.22 -10.81
N ASP A 146 -12.78 8.92 -10.97
CA ASP A 146 -13.10 7.92 -9.96
C ASP A 146 -11.81 7.39 -9.32
N VAL A 147 -11.89 6.95 -8.05
CA VAL A 147 -10.75 6.32 -7.36
C VAL A 147 -10.30 5.06 -8.08
N HIS A 148 -11.24 4.20 -8.50
CA HIS A 148 -11.01 3.11 -9.42
C HIS A 148 -11.50 3.54 -10.81
N ASP A 149 -10.65 4.30 -11.51
CA ASP A 149 -11.05 4.94 -12.76
C ASP A 149 -11.13 3.92 -13.91
N VAL A 150 -11.95 4.26 -14.90
CA VAL A 150 -12.13 3.43 -16.09
C VAL A 150 -10.85 3.44 -16.94
N GLY A 151 -10.55 2.31 -17.55
CA GLY A 151 -9.41 2.20 -18.45
C GLY A 151 -9.05 0.76 -18.73
N ASP A 152 -8.50 0.53 -19.91
CA ASP A 152 -8.03 -0.79 -20.28
C ASP A 152 -6.67 -1.06 -19.64
N TYR A 153 -6.58 -2.15 -18.89
CA TYR A 153 -5.31 -2.70 -18.40
C TYR A 153 -4.61 -3.56 -19.44
N LYS A 154 -5.38 -4.10 -20.42
CA LYS A 154 -4.90 -4.91 -21.53
C LYS A 154 -5.55 -4.46 -22.82
N ILE A 155 -4.77 -4.51 -23.92
CA ILE A 155 -5.22 -4.29 -25.30
C ILE A 155 -4.90 -5.55 -26.07
N ASP A 156 -5.88 -6.14 -26.75
CA ASP A 156 -5.73 -7.40 -27.50
C ASP A 156 -5.08 -8.54 -26.69
N GLY A 157 -5.42 -8.63 -25.40
CA GLY A 157 -4.89 -9.65 -24.49
C GLY A 157 -3.48 -9.36 -23.92
N HIS A 158 -2.82 -8.32 -24.38
CA HIS A 158 -1.50 -7.90 -23.90
C HIS A 158 -1.60 -6.75 -22.89
N TRP A 159 -0.74 -6.77 -21.87
CA TRP A 159 -0.66 -5.66 -20.93
C TRP A 159 -0.36 -4.34 -21.64
N ARG A 160 -1.20 -3.34 -21.40
CA ARG A 160 -1.03 -2.00 -21.97
C ARG A 160 0.30 -1.40 -21.56
N LEU A 161 0.95 -0.69 -22.50
CA LEU A 161 2.14 0.08 -22.19
C LEU A 161 1.77 1.36 -21.44
N LEU A 162 2.60 1.73 -20.47
CA LEU A 162 2.49 3.00 -19.77
C LEU A 162 2.92 4.14 -20.71
N GLU A 163 2.10 5.19 -20.75
CA GLU A 163 2.30 6.37 -21.57
C GLU A 163 2.31 7.63 -20.70
N PRO A 164 3.05 8.69 -21.09
CA PRO A 164 3.05 9.95 -20.38
C PRO A 164 1.64 10.53 -20.20
N GLY A 165 1.32 10.97 -18.98
CA GLY A 165 0.00 11.48 -18.60
C GLY A 165 -0.90 10.47 -17.90
N MET A 166 -0.58 9.16 -17.94
CA MET A 166 -1.30 8.16 -17.14
C MET A 166 -0.99 8.33 -15.66
N VAL A 167 -2.01 8.11 -14.82
CA VAL A 167 -1.87 8.10 -13.36
C VAL A 167 -2.36 6.76 -12.83
N THR A 168 -1.60 6.17 -11.92
CA THR A 168 -1.92 4.90 -11.27
C THR A 168 -1.53 4.96 -9.79
N THR A 169 -2.21 4.21 -8.93
CA THR A 169 -1.75 3.94 -7.58
C THR A 169 -0.61 2.93 -7.59
N ILE A 170 0.25 2.97 -6.56
CA ILE A 170 1.24 1.93 -6.24
C ILE A 170 1.12 1.63 -4.76
N GLU A 171 0.50 0.50 -4.44
CA GLU A 171 -0.04 0.17 -3.11
C GLU A 171 0.28 -1.27 -2.64
N PRO A 172 1.50 -1.78 -2.73
CA PRO A 172 1.78 -3.11 -2.23
C PRO A 172 1.47 -3.23 -0.75
N GLY A 173 1.11 -4.45 -0.31
CA GLY A 173 0.82 -4.72 1.09
C GLY A 173 1.11 -6.17 1.48
N ILE A 174 1.27 -6.38 2.78
CA ILE A 174 1.37 -7.72 3.41
C ILE A 174 0.35 -7.78 4.53
N TYR A 175 -0.48 -8.83 4.53
CA TYR A 175 -1.56 -9.02 5.48
C TYR A 175 -1.48 -10.43 6.06
N ILE A 176 -1.13 -10.54 7.34
CA ILE A 176 -0.98 -11.81 8.04
C ILE A 176 -2.17 -11.98 8.97
N SER A 177 -3.15 -12.78 8.55
CA SER A 177 -4.38 -12.96 9.30
C SER A 177 -4.12 -13.33 10.77
N PRO A 178 -4.84 -12.73 11.72
CA PRO A 178 -4.74 -13.10 13.14
C PRO A 178 -5.14 -14.57 13.39
N SER A 179 -5.99 -15.15 12.53
CA SER A 179 -6.44 -16.54 12.61
C SER A 179 -5.54 -17.54 11.88
N ASP A 180 -4.50 -17.07 11.17
CA ASP A 180 -3.61 -17.97 10.42
C ASP A 180 -2.69 -18.73 11.38
N THR A 181 -3.01 -20.02 11.60
CA THR A 181 -2.23 -20.88 12.47
C THR A 181 -1.02 -21.51 11.79
N SER A 182 -0.86 -21.34 10.48
CA SER A 182 0.29 -21.83 9.72
C SER A 182 1.56 -21.02 9.99
N VAL A 183 1.41 -19.77 10.49
CA VAL A 183 2.53 -18.91 10.83
C VAL A 183 2.70 -18.72 12.34
N PRO A 184 3.92 -18.44 12.83
CA PRO A 184 4.18 -18.16 14.25
C PRO A 184 3.33 -16.98 14.76
N LYS A 185 2.83 -17.06 16.00
CA LYS A 185 1.93 -16.07 16.61
C LYS A 185 2.46 -14.62 16.54
N LYS A 186 3.79 -14.43 16.62
CA LYS A 186 4.42 -13.10 16.58
C LYS A 186 4.21 -12.32 15.29
N TRP A 187 3.81 -12.97 14.19
CA TRP A 187 3.54 -12.36 12.90
C TRP A 187 2.06 -12.08 12.64
N ARG A 188 1.18 -12.75 13.40
CA ARG A 188 -0.28 -12.68 13.18
C ARG A 188 -0.83 -11.30 13.54
N GLY A 189 -1.82 -10.84 12.79
CA GLY A 189 -2.45 -9.54 12.98
C GLY A 189 -1.60 -8.36 12.45
N ILE A 190 -0.53 -8.63 11.68
CA ILE A 190 0.25 -7.58 11.02
C ILE A 190 -0.34 -7.36 9.62
N GLY A 191 -0.96 -6.19 9.42
CA GLY A 191 -1.43 -5.69 8.13
C GLY A 191 -0.73 -4.37 7.81
N ILE A 192 -0.06 -4.30 6.65
CA ILE A 192 0.68 -3.11 6.21
C ILE A 192 0.43 -2.89 4.73
N ARG A 193 0.00 -1.67 4.36
CA ARG A 193 -0.04 -1.15 2.99
C ARG A 193 0.62 0.22 2.97
N ILE A 194 1.37 0.50 1.91
CA ILE A 194 1.98 1.81 1.65
C ILE A 194 1.63 2.16 0.22
N GLU A 195 0.99 3.30 0.02
CA GLU A 195 0.42 3.71 -1.26
C GLU A 195 0.74 5.14 -1.60
N ASP A 196 1.06 5.36 -2.84
CA ASP A 196 1.20 6.67 -3.46
C ASP A 196 0.53 6.71 -4.84
N ASP A 197 -0.01 7.89 -5.20
CA ASP A 197 -0.43 8.21 -6.55
C ASP A 197 0.78 8.56 -7.42
N VAL A 198 0.90 7.93 -8.59
CA VAL A 198 2.08 8.04 -9.45
C VAL A 198 1.70 8.43 -10.88
N LEU A 199 2.21 9.56 -11.34
CA LEU A 199 2.09 10.07 -12.69
C LEU A 199 3.23 9.52 -13.57
N VAL A 200 2.90 8.95 -14.72
CA VAL A 200 3.86 8.63 -15.78
C VAL A 200 4.29 9.92 -16.47
N THR A 201 5.56 10.27 -16.43
CA THR A 201 6.12 11.45 -17.12
C THR A 201 6.74 11.06 -18.46
N LYS A 202 7.24 12.04 -19.24
CA LYS A 202 7.92 11.75 -20.51
C LYS A 202 9.18 10.89 -20.39
N THR A 203 9.84 10.93 -19.22
CA THR A 203 11.15 10.28 -19.01
C THR A 203 11.18 9.31 -17.83
N GLY A 204 10.08 9.14 -17.11
CA GLY A 204 10.00 8.30 -15.91
C GLY A 204 8.68 8.49 -15.20
N TYR A 205 8.73 8.83 -13.92
CA TYR A 205 7.56 8.99 -13.06
C TYR A 205 7.65 10.25 -12.20
N LYS A 206 6.51 10.62 -11.60
CA LYS A 206 6.42 11.62 -10.52
C LYS A 206 5.43 11.09 -9.48
N VAL A 207 5.86 11.00 -8.23
CA VAL A 207 4.98 10.72 -7.09
C VAL A 207 4.20 12.00 -6.78
N LEU A 208 2.87 11.94 -6.82
CA LEU A 208 2.00 13.09 -6.59
C LEU A 208 1.77 13.33 -5.09
N SER A 209 1.75 12.27 -4.30
CA SER A 209 1.61 12.25 -2.83
C SER A 209 2.95 12.43 -2.09
N ASN A 210 3.98 12.93 -2.77
CA ASN A 210 5.30 13.15 -2.18
C ASN A 210 5.23 14.13 -0.99
N GLY A 211 5.99 13.83 0.06
CA GLY A 211 6.06 14.67 1.26
C GLY A 211 5.26 14.12 2.45
N ILE A 212 4.49 13.06 2.28
CA ILE A 212 3.87 12.34 3.39
C ILE A 212 4.87 11.29 3.91
N PRO A 213 5.25 11.32 5.20
CA PRO A 213 6.21 10.39 5.78
C PRO A 213 5.88 8.94 5.45
N LYS A 214 6.88 8.16 5.03
CA LYS A 214 6.73 6.73 4.74
C LYS A 214 7.92 5.87 5.13
N THR A 215 9.10 6.44 5.35
CA THR A 215 10.19 5.66 5.96
C THR A 215 9.94 5.49 7.45
N ILE A 216 10.46 4.41 8.02
CA ILE A 216 10.31 4.13 9.45
C ILE A 216 10.82 5.29 10.30
N ASP A 217 11.99 5.82 9.95
CA ASP A 217 12.61 6.90 10.71
C ASP A 217 11.80 8.21 10.63
N GLU A 218 11.24 8.54 9.45
CA GLU A 218 10.33 9.68 9.30
C GLU A 218 9.07 9.52 10.15
N ILE A 219 8.45 8.34 10.11
CA ILE A 219 7.22 8.05 10.89
C ILE A 219 7.51 8.12 12.39
N GLU A 220 8.55 7.43 12.87
CA GLU A 220 8.89 7.42 14.29
C GLU A 220 9.29 8.82 14.80
N SER A 221 9.99 9.62 13.97
CA SER A 221 10.30 11.01 14.28
C SER A 221 9.04 11.87 14.35
N PHE A 222 8.20 11.82 13.31
CA PHE A 222 6.94 12.56 13.28
C PHE A 222 6.02 12.24 14.47
N MET A 223 5.91 10.96 14.83
CA MET A 223 5.11 10.51 15.97
C MET A 223 5.69 10.98 17.30
N SER A 224 7.01 11.06 17.45
CA SER A 224 7.65 11.54 18.68
C SER A 224 7.43 13.04 18.92
N ASP A 225 7.41 13.85 17.84
CA ASP A 225 7.21 15.29 17.91
C ASP A 225 5.77 15.69 18.29
N GLN A 226 4.80 14.77 18.12
CA GLN A 226 3.39 15.00 18.49
C GLN A 226 3.08 14.66 19.96
N VAL A 227 3.99 13.99 20.68
CA VAL A 227 3.80 13.54 22.07
C VAL A 227 4.51 14.48 23.07
N ALA A 228 5.31 15.42 22.58
CA ALA A 228 5.98 16.45 23.37
C ALA A 228 5.11 17.72 23.48
#